data_1fb9da07fad56fb994d694aab66ceee3
#
_entry.id   1fb9da07fad56fb994d694aab66ceee3
#
_cell.length_a   1.000
_cell.length_b   1.000
_cell.length_c   1.000
_cell.angle_alpha   90.00
_cell.angle_beta   90.00
_cell.angle_gamma   90.00
#
_symmetry.space_group_name_H-M   'P 1'
#
loop_
_entity.id
_entity.type
_entity.pdbx_description
1 polymer ?
#
loop_
_entity_poly.entity_id
_entity_poly.type
_entity_poly.pdbx_seq_one_letter_code
_entity_poly.pdbx_strand_id
1 'polypeptide(L)'
;YRQMLFTTSGISQFISGVILFDETMRQNDLSGKSLVSILSDQDIIPGIKVDTGAKALAGSLSETITEGLDNLRERLNEYRELGALFTKWRGVINIGKSIPSPYAINVNAHALARFAALSQEAGLVPIVEPEVLMDGEHNIIKCFEVTSNVLKECYKELKLHNVNLKGTILKPNMILPGSKSKDKRI
;
A
#
# COMPACT_ATOMS: atom_id res chain seq x y z
N TYR A 1 -17.49 16.59 3.63
CA TYR A 1 -17.66 15.13 3.64
C TYR A 1 -16.61 14.45 4.51
N ARG A 2 -15.29 14.67 4.29
CA ARG A 2 -14.19 14.08 5.09
C ARG A 2 -14.34 14.40 6.58
N GLN A 3 -14.58 15.67 6.93
CA GLN A 3 -14.83 16.08 8.31
C GLN A 3 -15.98 15.29 8.94
N MET A 4 -17.12 15.16 8.23
CA MET A 4 -18.29 14.41 8.71
C MET A 4 -17.90 12.95 9.05
N LEU A 5 -17.11 12.28 8.19
CA LEU A 5 -16.63 10.92 8.45
C LEU A 5 -15.76 10.87 9.73
N PHE A 6 -14.80 11.81 9.85
CA PHE A 6 -13.84 11.80 10.95
C PHE A 6 -14.44 12.22 12.28
N THR A 7 -15.57 12.94 12.28
CA THR A 7 -16.27 13.37 13.49
C THR A 7 -17.50 12.53 13.83
N THR A 8 -17.70 11.39 13.13
CA THR A 8 -18.81 10.47 13.44
C THR A 8 -18.69 9.95 14.86
N SER A 9 -19.72 10.13 15.66
CA SER A 9 -19.72 9.69 17.06
C SER A 9 -19.48 8.21 17.19
N GLY A 10 -18.54 7.83 18.06
CA GLY A 10 -18.18 6.41 18.35
C GLY A 10 -17.33 5.73 17.27
N ILE A 11 -16.87 6.44 16.24
CA ILE A 11 -16.07 5.83 15.15
C ILE A 11 -14.80 5.17 15.68
N SER A 12 -14.15 5.72 16.68
CA SER A 12 -12.92 5.18 17.28
C SER A 12 -13.09 3.82 17.95
N GLN A 13 -14.32 3.42 18.26
CA GLN A 13 -14.60 2.06 18.76
C GLN A 13 -14.44 0.98 17.68
N PHE A 14 -14.44 1.36 16.39
CA PHE A 14 -14.42 0.46 15.25
C PHE A 14 -13.22 0.67 14.32
N ILE A 15 -12.63 1.88 14.32
CA ILE A 15 -11.56 2.26 13.41
C ILE A 15 -10.32 2.67 14.20
N SER A 16 -9.24 1.88 14.07
CA SER A 16 -7.96 2.14 14.77
C SER A 16 -7.05 3.10 14.00
N GLY A 17 -7.17 3.19 12.70
CA GLY A 17 -6.34 4.07 11.87
C GLY A 17 -6.95 4.36 10.51
N VAL A 18 -6.55 5.45 9.90
CA VAL A 18 -7.07 5.92 8.61
C VAL A 18 -5.90 6.27 7.68
N ILE A 19 -5.94 5.74 6.44
CA ILE A 19 -4.98 6.08 5.40
C ILE A 19 -5.49 7.31 4.65
N LEU A 20 -4.74 8.40 4.73
CA LEU A 20 -5.05 9.65 4.07
C LEU A 20 -4.31 9.77 2.72
N PHE A 21 -4.80 10.64 1.86
CA PHE A 21 -4.05 11.21 0.74
C PHE A 21 -3.34 12.50 1.18
N ASP A 22 -2.29 12.89 0.46
CA ASP A 22 -1.51 14.11 0.72
C ASP A 22 -2.40 15.35 0.89
N GLU A 23 -3.34 15.56 -0.04
CA GLU A 23 -4.32 16.65 0.04
C GLU A 23 -5.10 16.63 1.38
N THR A 24 -5.58 15.46 1.82
CA THR A 24 -6.37 15.34 3.04
C THR A 24 -5.53 15.58 4.30
N MET A 25 -4.27 15.15 4.29
CA MET A 25 -3.34 15.35 5.40
C MET A 25 -3.04 16.82 5.67
N ARG A 26 -3.14 17.66 4.63
CA ARG A 26 -2.91 19.11 4.70
C ARG A 26 -4.18 19.92 4.91
N GLN A 27 -5.35 19.28 4.97
CA GLN A 27 -6.62 19.97 5.10
C GLN A 27 -7.00 20.26 6.56
N ASN A 28 -7.65 21.39 6.74
CA ASN A 28 -8.33 21.76 7.98
C ASN A 28 -9.85 21.64 7.82
N ASP A 29 -10.53 21.55 8.93
CA ASP A 29 -11.98 21.69 9.00
C ASP A 29 -12.43 23.17 8.88
N LEU A 30 -13.74 23.41 8.97
CA LEU A 30 -14.30 24.76 8.89
C LEU A 30 -13.90 25.67 10.07
N SER A 31 -13.42 25.10 11.18
CA SER A 31 -12.92 25.84 12.35
C SER A 31 -11.43 26.16 12.25
N GLY A 32 -10.74 25.66 11.24
CA GLY A 32 -9.28 25.77 11.08
C GLY A 32 -8.49 24.65 11.76
N LYS A 33 -9.14 23.65 12.36
CA LYS A 33 -8.47 22.52 12.98
C LYS A 33 -8.04 21.49 11.93
N SER A 34 -6.79 21.01 12.01
CA SER A 34 -6.27 19.98 11.11
C SER A 34 -7.11 18.70 11.16
N LEU A 35 -7.41 18.10 9.99
CA LEU A 35 -8.09 16.80 9.92
C LEU A 35 -7.28 15.69 10.58
N VAL A 36 -5.96 15.79 10.58
CA VAL A 36 -5.06 14.86 11.30
C VAL A 36 -5.28 14.97 12.81
N SER A 37 -5.33 16.20 13.34
CA SER A 37 -5.60 16.41 14.78
C SER A 37 -6.97 15.88 15.19
N ILE A 38 -7.99 16.02 14.32
CA ILE A 38 -9.34 15.50 14.59
C ILE A 38 -9.34 13.98 14.75
N LEU A 39 -8.53 13.26 13.95
CA LEU A 39 -8.35 11.81 14.10
C LEU A 39 -7.60 11.47 15.39
N SER A 40 -6.47 12.13 15.63
CA SER A 40 -5.62 11.87 16.79
C SER A 40 -6.33 12.11 18.12
N ASP A 41 -7.16 13.14 18.20
CA ASP A 41 -7.97 13.46 19.40
C ASP A 41 -9.03 12.39 19.75
N GLN A 42 -9.29 11.49 18.82
CA GLN A 42 -10.19 10.35 18.98
C GLN A 42 -9.45 9.02 19.08
N ASP A 43 -8.12 9.05 19.30
CA ASP A 43 -7.26 7.86 19.33
C ASP A 43 -7.25 7.07 17.99
N ILE A 44 -7.55 7.73 16.86
CA ILE A 44 -7.47 7.16 15.53
C ILE A 44 -6.13 7.53 14.91
N ILE A 45 -5.33 6.53 14.57
CA ILE A 45 -3.98 6.70 14.06
C ILE A 45 -4.00 7.22 12.61
N PRO A 46 -3.42 8.41 12.32
CA PRO A 46 -3.30 8.89 10.95
C PRO A 46 -2.19 8.19 10.18
N GLY A 47 -2.46 7.78 8.98
CA GLY A 47 -1.50 7.25 8.03
C GLY A 47 -1.62 7.90 6.66
N ILE A 48 -0.64 7.65 5.80
CA ILE A 48 -0.53 8.30 4.49
C ILE A 48 -0.21 7.32 3.38
N LYS A 49 -0.95 7.42 2.26
CA LYS A 49 -0.60 6.77 1.00
C LYS A 49 0.50 7.59 0.31
N VAL A 50 1.70 7.02 0.18
CA VAL A 50 2.88 7.72 -0.33
C VAL A 50 3.24 7.39 -1.77
N ASP A 51 2.70 6.29 -2.33
CA ASP A 51 2.87 5.98 -3.75
C ASP A 51 2.07 6.96 -4.64
N THR A 52 2.56 7.19 -5.85
CA THR A 52 1.94 8.07 -6.87
C THR A 52 1.13 7.30 -7.90
N GLY A 53 0.91 5.99 -7.66
CA GLY A 53 0.10 5.11 -8.49
C GLY A 53 0.91 4.25 -9.46
N ALA A 54 0.21 3.28 -10.04
CA ALA A 54 0.78 2.36 -11.02
C ALA A 54 0.91 3.04 -12.39
N LYS A 55 2.06 2.86 -13.05
CA LYS A 55 2.39 3.35 -14.38
C LYS A 55 2.82 2.18 -15.26
N ALA A 56 2.82 2.38 -16.58
CA ALA A 56 3.31 1.38 -17.51
C ALA A 56 4.77 1.03 -17.22
N LEU A 57 5.06 -0.26 -17.10
CA LEU A 57 6.43 -0.73 -16.88
C LEU A 57 7.19 -0.69 -18.22
N ALA A 58 8.24 0.13 -18.28
CA ALA A 58 9.09 0.22 -19.45
C ALA A 58 9.69 -1.18 -19.79
N GLY A 59 9.66 -1.54 -21.07
CA GLY A 59 10.11 -2.86 -21.51
C GLY A 59 9.08 -4.00 -21.31
N SER A 60 7.88 -3.68 -20.83
CA SER A 60 6.73 -4.61 -20.77
C SER A 60 5.52 -4.00 -21.49
N LEU A 61 4.75 -4.85 -22.22
CA LEU A 61 3.60 -4.36 -22.98
C LEU A 61 2.33 -4.15 -22.14
N SER A 62 2.22 -4.78 -20.98
CA SER A 62 0.95 -4.83 -20.23
C SER A 62 1.10 -4.89 -18.72
N GLU A 63 2.31 -4.73 -18.21
CA GLU A 63 2.58 -4.76 -16.78
C GLU A 63 2.83 -3.34 -16.25
N THR A 64 2.74 -3.19 -14.94
CA THR A 64 2.91 -1.89 -14.29
C THR A 64 3.98 -1.92 -13.22
N ILE A 65 4.54 -0.74 -12.96
CA ILE A 65 5.36 -0.42 -11.79
C ILE A 65 4.66 0.66 -10.98
N THR A 66 4.65 0.55 -9.69
CA THR A 66 4.17 1.63 -8.84
C THR A 66 5.30 2.62 -8.60
N GLU A 67 5.04 3.89 -8.89
CA GLU A 67 5.98 4.99 -8.75
C GLU A 67 5.77 5.77 -7.45
N GLY A 68 6.71 6.68 -7.13
CA GLY A 68 6.62 7.56 -5.96
C GLY A 68 7.84 7.52 -5.05
N LEU A 69 8.97 6.89 -5.49
CA LEU A 69 10.22 6.88 -4.73
C LEU A 69 10.99 8.20 -4.80
N ASP A 70 10.72 9.03 -5.82
CA ASP A 70 11.38 10.32 -5.99
C ASP A 70 11.03 11.25 -4.82
N ASN A 71 12.04 11.83 -4.21
CA ASN A 71 11.95 12.70 -3.03
C ASN A 71 11.13 12.07 -1.87
N LEU A 72 11.09 10.73 -1.80
CA LEU A 72 10.25 10.06 -0.80
C LEU A 72 10.77 10.30 0.62
N ARG A 73 12.11 10.36 0.83
CA ARG A 73 12.70 10.62 2.14
C ARG A 73 12.24 11.96 2.71
N GLU A 74 12.29 13.01 1.91
CA GLU A 74 11.86 14.35 2.30
C GLU A 74 10.36 14.40 2.59
N ARG A 75 9.54 13.79 1.73
CA ARG A 75 8.08 13.69 1.92
C ARG A 75 7.71 12.91 3.18
N LEU A 76 8.43 11.83 3.50
CA LEU A 76 8.17 11.04 4.71
C LEU A 76 8.44 11.84 5.99
N ASN A 77 9.53 12.62 6.02
CA ASN A 77 9.83 13.51 7.13
C ASN A 77 8.71 14.55 7.30
N GLU A 78 8.29 15.19 6.22
CA GLU A 78 7.17 16.13 6.24
C GLU A 78 5.87 15.48 6.74
N TYR A 79 5.52 14.30 6.25
CA TYR A 79 4.32 13.59 6.71
C TYR A 79 4.40 13.20 8.19
N ARG A 80 5.60 12.86 8.67
CA ARG A 80 5.82 12.60 10.09
C ARG A 80 5.57 13.86 10.93
N GLU A 81 6.05 15.02 10.49
CA GLU A 81 5.80 16.31 11.13
C GLU A 81 4.32 16.70 11.12
N LEU A 82 3.60 16.38 10.04
CA LEU A 82 2.14 16.56 9.94
C LEU A 82 1.33 15.60 10.81
N GLY A 83 1.97 14.62 11.47
CA GLY A 83 1.35 13.71 12.42
C GLY A 83 1.05 12.31 11.88
N ALA A 84 1.54 11.92 10.70
CA ALA A 84 1.44 10.54 10.25
C ALA A 84 2.25 9.60 11.15
N LEU A 85 1.72 8.41 11.43
CA LEU A 85 2.39 7.36 12.19
C LEU A 85 2.63 6.09 11.37
N PHE A 86 1.96 5.94 10.24
CA PHE A 86 2.18 4.84 9.31
C PHE A 86 2.02 5.29 7.86
N THR A 87 2.58 4.51 6.96
CA THR A 87 2.59 4.76 5.52
C THR A 87 2.02 3.57 4.77
N LYS A 88 1.57 3.78 3.53
CA LYS A 88 1.05 2.71 2.69
C LYS A 88 1.57 2.86 1.26
N TRP A 89 2.01 1.74 0.67
CA TRP A 89 2.40 1.62 -0.73
C TRP A 89 1.82 0.35 -1.33
N ARG A 90 1.14 0.49 -2.47
CA ARG A 90 0.50 -0.60 -3.20
C ARG A 90 1.30 -0.94 -4.47
N GLY A 91 1.86 -2.14 -4.53
CA GLY A 91 2.40 -2.73 -5.76
C GLY A 91 1.32 -3.57 -6.44
N VAL A 92 1.00 -3.26 -7.69
CA VAL A 92 -0.10 -3.90 -8.44
C VAL A 92 0.45 -4.92 -9.42
N ILE A 93 -0.01 -6.17 -9.30
CA ILE A 93 0.40 -7.30 -10.15
C ILE A 93 -0.83 -7.90 -10.84
N ASN A 94 -0.79 -7.98 -12.17
CA ASN A 94 -1.84 -8.60 -12.97
C ASN A 94 -1.50 -10.05 -13.31
N ILE A 95 -2.52 -10.91 -13.43
CA ILE A 95 -2.39 -12.27 -13.96
C ILE A 95 -2.94 -12.30 -15.38
N GLY A 96 -2.16 -12.85 -16.32
CA GLY A 96 -2.55 -13.03 -17.72
C GLY A 96 -1.82 -14.20 -18.36
N LYS A 97 -1.89 -14.28 -19.71
CA LYS A 97 -1.35 -15.43 -20.46
C LYS A 97 0.17 -15.64 -20.25
N SER A 98 0.94 -14.56 -20.14
CA SER A 98 2.40 -14.59 -19.95
C SER A 98 2.86 -13.62 -18.87
N ILE A 99 1.96 -13.17 -18.01
CA ILE A 99 2.22 -12.27 -16.89
C ILE A 99 1.66 -12.83 -15.58
N PRO A 100 2.22 -12.46 -14.42
CA PRO A 100 3.32 -11.51 -14.29
C PRO A 100 4.66 -12.11 -14.74
N SER A 101 5.51 -11.26 -15.32
CA SER A 101 6.88 -11.62 -15.62
C SER A 101 7.74 -11.57 -14.35
N PRO A 102 8.86 -12.33 -14.29
CA PRO A 102 9.83 -12.18 -13.20
C PRO A 102 10.34 -10.74 -13.06
N TYR A 103 10.45 -10.01 -14.16
CA TYR A 103 10.85 -8.60 -14.17
C TYR A 103 9.86 -7.74 -13.42
N ALA A 104 8.56 -7.81 -13.74
CA ALA A 104 7.54 -7.00 -13.06
C ALA A 104 7.42 -7.33 -11.57
N ILE A 105 7.55 -8.61 -11.19
CA ILE A 105 7.55 -9.02 -9.78
C ILE A 105 8.75 -8.41 -9.04
N ASN A 106 9.95 -8.53 -9.62
CA ASN A 106 11.18 -8.05 -9.00
C ASN A 106 11.18 -6.53 -8.79
N VAL A 107 10.86 -5.74 -9.83
CA VAL A 107 10.92 -4.27 -9.71
C VAL A 107 9.86 -3.71 -8.74
N ASN A 108 8.66 -4.33 -8.66
CA ASN A 108 7.66 -3.95 -7.68
C ASN A 108 8.06 -4.36 -6.26
N ALA A 109 8.63 -5.56 -6.08
CA ALA A 109 9.15 -6.01 -4.79
C ALA A 109 10.29 -5.11 -4.28
N HIS A 110 11.21 -4.73 -5.18
CA HIS A 110 12.29 -3.79 -4.89
C HIS A 110 11.76 -2.41 -4.47
N ALA A 111 10.77 -1.87 -5.21
CA ALA A 111 10.15 -0.59 -4.88
C ALA A 111 9.46 -0.63 -3.50
N LEU A 112 8.72 -1.72 -3.19
CA LEU A 112 8.09 -1.94 -1.88
C LEU A 112 9.13 -2.01 -0.75
N ALA A 113 10.26 -2.66 -0.97
CA ALA A 113 11.31 -2.76 0.03
C ALA A 113 12.02 -1.41 0.29
N ARG A 114 12.32 -0.66 -0.77
CA ARG A 114 12.90 0.69 -0.66
C ARG A 114 11.96 1.64 0.10
N PHE A 115 10.67 1.62 -0.27
CA PHE A 115 9.65 2.39 0.44
C PHE A 115 9.59 2.03 1.92
N ALA A 116 9.59 0.72 2.25
CA ALA A 116 9.50 0.26 3.63
C ALA A 116 10.71 0.69 4.46
N ALA A 117 11.93 0.57 3.91
CA ALA A 117 13.15 1.02 4.57
C ALA A 117 13.15 2.53 4.84
N LEU A 118 12.76 3.34 3.86
CA LEU A 118 12.66 4.80 4.01
C LEU A 118 11.58 5.20 5.03
N SER A 119 10.45 4.49 5.07
CA SER A 119 9.40 4.72 6.07
C SER A 119 9.91 4.45 7.49
N GLN A 120 10.62 3.35 7.70
CA GLN A 120 11.19 3.03 9.01
C GLN A 120 12.31 4.01 9.41
N GLU A 121 13.11 4.48 8.47
CA GLU A 121 14.11 5.53 8.69
C GLU A 121 13.45 6.81 9.24
N ALA A 122 12.27 7.18 8.70
CA ALA A 122 11.49 8.33 9.16
C ALA A 122 10.67 8.04 10.45
N GLY A 123 10.80 6.86 11.06
CA GLY A 123 10.04 6.46 12.25
C GLY A 123 8.56 6.18 11.99
N LEU A 124 8.21 5.77 10.75
CA LEU A 124 6.86 5.43 10.32
C LEU A 124 6.72 3.91 10.09
N VAL A 125 5.57 3.34 10.42
CA VAL A 125 5.28 1.92 10.18
C VAL A 125 4.82 1.74 8.72
N PRO A 126 5.55 0.97 7.87
CA PRO A 126 5.14 0.75 6.50
C PRO A 126 4.05 -0.33 6.39
N ILE A 127 2.96 -0.03 5.68
CA ILE A 127 2.04 -1.03 5.14
C ILE A 127 2.51 -1.40 3.73
N VAL A 128 3.05 -2.60 3.61
CA VAL A 128 3.54 -3.18 2.35
C VAL A 128 2.40 -3.94 1.71
N GLU A 129 1.93 -3.48 0.53
CA GLU A 129 0.78 -4.05 -0.16
C GLU A 129 1.16 -4.58 -1.55
N PRO A 130 1.77 -5.78 -1.64
CA PRO A 130 1.96 -6.48 -2.90
C PRO A 130 0.63 -7.15 -3.30
N GLU A 131 -0.15 -6.49 -4.15
CA GLU A 131 -1.49 -6.96 -4.49
C GLU A 131 -1.54 -7.62 -5.86
N VAL A 132 -1.88 -8.90 -5.88
CA VAL A 132 -2.24 -9.63 -7.09
C VAL A 132 -3.73 -9.43 -7.34
N LEU A 133 -4.06 -8.81 -8.49
CA LEU A 133 -5.43 -8.46 -8.82
C LEU A 133 -6.29 -9.69 -9.15
N MET A 134 -7.57 -9.60 -8.78
CA MET A 134 -8.57 -10.62 -9.10
C MET A 134 -9.16 -10.44 -10.50
N ASP A 135 -8.66 -9.50 -11.30
CA ASP A 135 -9.09 -9.29 -12.68
C ASP A 135 -8.55 -10.40 -13.58
N GLY A 136 -9.40 -10.91 -14.48
CA GLY A 136 -8.98 -11.94 -15.44
C GLY A 136 -9.74 -13.26 -15.32
N GLU A 137 -9.23 -14.29 -16.01
CA GLU A 137 -9.86 -15.61 -16.18
C GLU A 137 -9.12 -16.73 -15.43
N HIS A 138 -8.11 -16.40 -14.65
CA HIS A 138 -7.27 -17.37 -13.94
C HIS A 138 -8.06 -18.14 -12.89
N ASN A 139 -7.68 -19.40 -12.66
CA ASN A 139 -8.21 -20.21 -11.57
C ASN A 139 -7.52 -19.87 -10.22
N ILE A 140 -8.09 -20.40 -9.13
CA ILE A 140 -7.58 -20.17 -7.78
C ILE A 140 -6.16 -20.68 -7.58
N ILE A 141 -5.79 -21.79 -8.23
CA ILE A 141 -4.43 -22.38 -8.16
C ILE A 141 -3.43 -21.40 -8.74
N LYS A 142 -3.74 -20.80 -9.89
CA LYS A 142 -2.87 -19.80 -10.51
C LYS A 142 -2.72 -18.54 -9.64
N CYS A 143 -3.80 -18.09 -9.01
CA CYS A 143 -3.74 -16.98 -8.05
C CYS A 143 -2.80 -17.32 -6.88
N PHE A 144 -2.92 -18.52 -6.31
CA PHE A 144 -2.05 -18.99 -5.23
C PHE A 144 -0.56 -19.01 -5.64
N GLU A 145 -0.25 -19.60 -6.81
CA GLU A 145 1.12 -19.68 -7.34
C GLU A 145 1.75 -18.29 -7.50
N VAL A 146 1.02 -17.39 -8.16
CA VAL A 146 1.49 -16.01 -8.42
C VAL A 146 1.67 -15.25 -7.11
N THR A 147 0.68 -15.30 -6.22
CA THR A 147 0.77 -14.62 -4.92
C THR A 147 1.93 -15.15 -4.08
N SER A 148 2.14 -16.47 -4.07
CA SER A 148 3.27 -17.08 -3.37
C SER A 148 4.61 -16.58 -3.91
N ASN A 149 4.77 -16.49 -5.23
CA ASN A 149 5.98 -15.98 -5.87
C ASN A 149 6.21 -14.49 -5.57
N VAL A 150 5.14 -13.67 -5.64
CA VAL A 150 5.20 -12.24 -5.33
C VAL A 150 5.60 -12.02 -3.88
N LEU A 151 4.98 -12.73 -2.94
CA LEU A 151 5.32 -12.63 -1.51
C LEU A 151 6.76 -13.08 -1.24
N LYS A 152 7.19 -14.19 -1.83
CA LYS A 152 8.57 -14.70 -1.70
C LYS A 152 9.59 -13.65 -2.14
N GLU A 153 9.40 -13.03 -3.31
CA GLU A 153 10.31 -12.00 -3.81
C GLU A 153 10.23 -10.73 -2.94
N CYS A 154 9.03 -10.32 -2.52
CA CYS A 154 8.83 -9.17 -1.64
C CYS A 154 9.60 -9.35 -0.31
N TYR A 155 9.47 -10.49 0.37
CA TYR A 155 10.19 -10.74 1.62
C TYR A 155 11.70 -10.87 1.43
N LYS A 156 12.16 -11.40 0.30
CA LYS A 156 13.58 -11.41 -0.07
C LYS A 156 14.11 -9.98 -0.18
N GLU A 157 13.42 -9.11 -0.91
CA GLU A 157 13.80 -7.70 -1.07
C GLU A 157 13.74 -6.93 0.26
N LEU A 158 12.70 -7.12 1.08
CA LEU A 158 12.60 -6.52 2.41
C LEU A 158 13.80 -6.88 3.28
N LYS A 159 14.24 -8.14 3.26
CA LYS A 159 15.43 -8.59 3.98
C LYS A 159 16.71 -7.96 3.43
N LEU A 160 16.88 -7.88 2.11
CA LEU A 160 18.05 -7.26 1.47
C LEU A 160 18.17 -5.76 1.81
N HIS A 161 17.04 -5.09 2.04
CA HIS A 161 16.98 -3.68 2.43
C HIS A 161 17.03 -3.46 3.95
N ASN A 162 17.32 -4.52 4.73
CA ASN A 162 17.40 -4.47 6.20
C ASN A 162 16.11 -3.95 6.86
N VAL A 163 14.94 -4.18 6.26
CA VAL A 163 13.65 -3.79 6.83
C VAL A 163 13.36 -4.64 8.06
N ASN A 164 13.04 -3.99 9.18
CA ASN A 164 12.57 -4.66 10.38
C ASN A 164 11.15 -5.21 10.16
N LEU A 165 11.03 -6.51 9.92
CA LEU A 165 9.73 -7.14 9.64
C LEU A 165 8.73 -7.05 10.81
N LYS A 166 9.21 -6.97 12.06
CA LYS A 166 8.34 -6.78 13.24
C LYS A 166 7.71 -5.39 13.29
N GLY A 167 8.32 -4.41 12.62
CA GLY A 167 7.80 -3.04 12.48
C GLY A 167 7.11 -2.82 11.13
N THR A 168 6.54 -3.87 10.51
CA THR A 168 5.94 -3.79 9.17
C THR A 168 4.57 -4.45 9.18
N ILE A 169 3.62 -3.89 8.45
CA ILE A 169 2.30 -4.48 8.22
C ILE A 169 2.25 -5.00 6.77
N LEU A 170 1.96 -6.28 6.60
CA LEU A 170 1.64 -6.85 5.29
C LEU A 170 0.15 -6.71 5.03
N LYS A 171 -0.22 -6.13 3.88
CA LYS A 171 -1.60 -6.14 3.36
C LYS A 171 -1.65 -6.97 2.08
N PRO A 172 -1.88 -8.29 2.18
CA PRO A 172 -1.94 -9.17 1.01
C PRO A 172 -3.32 -9.10 0.33
N ASN A 173 -3.38 -9.61 -0.91
CA ASN A 173 -4.65 -9.96 -1.55
C ASN A 173 -5.22 -11.28 -0.97
N MET A 174 -6.50 -11.51 -1.20
CA MET A 174 -7.11 -12.84 -1.01
C MET A 174 -6.77 -13.75 -2.20
N ILE A 175 -6.65 -15.05 -1.93
CA ILE A 175 -6.47 -16.07 -2.97
C ILE A 175 -7.84 -16.43 -3.53
N LEU A 176 -8.15 -15.91 -4.71
CA LEU A 176 -9.44 -16.05 -5.38
C LEU A 176 -9.25 -16.38 -6.86
N PRO A 177 -10.22 -17.07 -7.51
CA PRO A 177 -10.25 -17.14 -8.95
C PRO A 177 -10.52 -15.76 -9.55
N GLY A 178 -10.08 -15.54 -10.77
CA GLY A 178 -10.29 -14.31 -11.50
C GLY A 178 -11.78 -13.96 -11.65
N SER A 179 -12.08 -12.67 -11.74
CA SER A 179 -13.46 -12.16 -11.83
C SER A 179 -14.25 -12.71 -13.03
N LYS A 180 -13.54 -13.14 -14.10
CA LYS A 180 -14.09 -13.74 -15.32
C LYS A 180 -13.80 -15.25 -15.39
N SER A 181 -13.27 -15.86 -14.33
CA SER A 181 -13.03 -17.29 -14.27
C SER A 181 -14.32 -18.09 -14.37
N LYS A 182 -14.25 -19.27 -15.01
CA LYS A 182 -15.34 -20.24 -15.00
C LYS A 182 -15.42 -21.03 -13.68
N ASP A 183 -14.39 -20.94 -12.83
CA ASP A 183 -14.39 -21.56 -11.53
C ASP A 183 -15.41 -20.89 -10.61
N LYS A 184 -16.16 -21.71 -9.88
CA LYS A 184 -17.10 -21.20 -8.88
C LYS A 184 -16.31 -20.51 -7.76
N ARG A 185 -16.73 -19.32 -7.38
CA ARG A 185 -16.29 -18.69 -6.14
C ARG A 185 -16.97 -19.44 -4.98
N ILE A 186 -16.16 -19.90 -4.04
CA ILE A 186 -16.64 -20.49 -2.79
C ILE A 186 -17.09 -19.39 -1.86
#